data_47f9b5e468c1c43c7def79cccbff79a3
#
_entry.id   47f9b5e468c1c43c7def79cccbff79a3
#
_cell.length_a   1.000
_cell.length_b   1.000
_cell.length_c   1.000
_cell.angle_alpha   90.00
_cell.angle_beta   90.00
_cell.angle_gamma   90.00
#
_symmetry.space_group_name_H-M   'P 1'
#
loop_
_entity.id
_entity.type
_entity.pdbx_description
1 polymer ?
#
loop_
_entity_poly.entity_id
_entity_poly.type
_entity_poly.pdbx_seq_one_letter_code
_entity_poly.pdbx_strand_id
1 'polypeptide(L)'
;GRKTYESIGRPLPNRTNVIISRTLKNIPGAYVYSDLESAISFVEDKNREDGIDNEIVIIGGGYLFRETIESFNKLVLTRVDCEIDGDIYYPDIDLTSWELVSSSSFKKDSDNDYDYKIEEYKKL
;
A
#
# COMPACT_ATOMS: atom_id res chain seq x y z
N GLY A 1 5.94 1.22 5.91
CA GLY A 1 6.43 1.43 7.28
C GLY A 1 7.14 0.21 7.85
N ARG A 2 7.94 0.41 8.88
CA ARG A 2 8.74 -0.65 9.52
C ARG A 2 7.90 -1.83 9.99
N LYS A 3 6.82 -1.56 10.72
CA LYS A 3 5.96 -2.64 11.27
C LYS A 3 5.29 -3.46 10.18
N THR A 4 4.88 -2.82 9.10
CA THR A 4 4.34 -3.52 7.93
C THR A 4 5.39 -4.43 7.30
N TYR A 5 6.61 -3.93 7.13
CA TYR A 5 7.71 -4.76 6.62
C TYR A 5 7.99 -5.96 7.54
N GLU A 6 8.07 -5.73 8.84
CA GLU A 6 8.30 -6.81 9.83
C GLU A 6 7.20 -7.87 9.79
N SER A 7 5.96 -7.45 9.57
CA SER A 7 4.83 -8.38 9.40
C SER A 7 4.96 -9.24 8.14
N ILE A 8 5.42 -8.67 7.04
CA ILE A 8 5.68 -9.41 5.79
C ILE A 8 6.90 -10.31 5.95
N GLY A 9 7.94 -9.83 6.64
CA GLY A 9 9.14 -10.57 7.01
C GLY A 9 10.22 -10.64 5.95
N ARG A 10 9.98 -10.19 4.74
CA ARG A 10 10.94 -10.22 3.63
C ARG A 10 10.59 -9.22 2.54
N PRO A 11 11.55 -8.77 1.72
CA PRO A 11 11.24 -8.00 0.52
C PRO A 11 10.36 -8.81 -0.44
N LEU A 12 9.40 -8.14 -1.06
CA LEU A 12 8.53 -8.75 -2.05
C LEU A 12 9.29 -8.94 -3.37
N PRO A 13 9.14 -10.09 -4.06
CA PRO A 13 9.92 -10.38 -5.25
C PRO A 13 9.51 -9.55 -6.47
N ASN A 14 10.46 -9.38 -7.39
CA ASN A 14 10.26 -8.77 -8.72
C ASN A 14 9.79 -7.31 -8.68
N ARG A 15 10.20 -6.54 -7.65
CA ARG A 15 9.86 -5.13 -7.51
C ARG A 15 10.85 -4.40 -6.61
N THR A 16 10.84 -3.09 -6.69
CA THR A 16 11.61 -2.25 -5.78
C THR A 16 10.87 -2.13 -4.46
N ASN A 17 11.51 -2.55 -3.38
CA ASN A 17 10.97 -2.45 -2.03
C ASN A 17 11.60 -1.26 -1.31
N VAL A 18 10.76 -0.39 -0.78
CA VAL A 18 11.19 0.79 -0.04
C VAL A 18 10.52 0.80 1.33
N ILE A 19 11.31 0.98 2.36
CA ILE A 19 10.88 1.01 3.75
C ILE A 19 11.13 2.41 4.31
N ILE A 20 10.14 2.98 4.96
CA ILE A 20 10.28 4.25 5.65
C ILE A 20 10.46 3.97 7.13
N SER A 21 11.64 4.27 7.66
CA SER A 21 11.97 4.04 9.05
C SER A 21 13.10 4.95 9.51
N ARG A 22 13.00 5.43 10.74
CA ARG A 22 14.06 6.20 11.39
C ARG A 22 15.06 5.32 12.14
N THR A 23 14.72 4.07 12.35
CA THR A 23 15.51 3.13 13.17
C THR A 23 16.18 2.02 12.37
N LEU A 24 15.53 1.49 11.34
CA LEU A 24 16.13 0.52 10.44
C LEU A 24 17.13 1.22 9.50
N LYS A 25 18.22 0.56 9.17
CA LYS A 25 19.24 1.16 8.31
C LYS A 25 19.61 0.31 7.11
N ASN A 26 19.86 -0.98 7.30
CA ASN A 26 20.30 -1.85 6.22
C ASN A 26 19.43 -3.11 6.20
N ILE A 27 18.62 -3.22 5.16
CA ILE A 27 17.80 -4.40 4.92
C ILE A 27 18.20 -4.97 3.55
N PRO A 28 18.77 -6.18 3.49
CA PRO A 28 19.11 -6.79 2.22
C PRO A 28 17.89 -6.92 1.31
N GLY A 29 18.03 -6.45 0.06
CA GLY A 29 16.97 -6.52 -0.92
C GLY A 29 15.93 -5.39 -0.84
N ALA A 30 16.12 -4.41 0.04
CA ALA A 30 15.24 -3.25 0.18
C ALA A 30 16.04 -1.97 0.35
N TYR A 31 15.40 -0.84 0.10
CA TYR A 31 15.96 0.49 0.34
C TYR A 31 15.26 1.11 1.53
N VAL A 32 16.02 1.75 2.43
CA VAL A 32 15.46 2.37 3.65
C VAL A 32 15.67 3.86 3.62
N TYR A 33 14.60 4.61 3.82
CA TYR A 33 14.60 6.07 3.91
C TYR A 33 13.94 6.52 5.21
N SER A 34 14.36 7.66 5.73
CA SER A 34 13.83 8.16 7.01
C SER A 34 12.51 8.92 6.87
N ASP A 35 12.16 9.34 5.67
CA ASP A 35 10.94 10.10 5.39
C ASP A 35 10.33 9.74 4.03
N LEU A 36 9.03 10.04 3.89
CA LEU A 36 8.26 9.73 2.70
C LEU A 36 8.75 10.49 1.47
N GLU A 37 9.05 11.77 1.62
CA GLU A 37 9.46 12.63 0.51
C GLU A 37 10.74 12.11 -0.16
N SER A 38 11.74 11.76 0.64
CA SER A 38 12.99 11.18 0.15
C SER A 38 12.75 9.84 -0.55
N ALA A 39 11.87 9.02 0.01
CA ALA A 39 11.52 7.72 -0.57
C ALA A 39 10.85 7.88 -1.94
N ILE A 40 9.89 8.77 -2.06
CA ILE A 40 9.19 9.04 -3.32
C ILE A 40 10.17 9.57 -4.37
N SER A 41 11.01 10.54 -4.01
CA SER A 41 12.03 11.09 -4.91
C SER A 41 12.98 10.01 -5.43
N PHE A 42 13.41 9.10 -4.56
CA PHE A 42 14.25 7.97 -4.96
C PHE A 42 13.55 7.09 -6.00
N VAL A 43 12.30 6.73 -5.77
CA VAL A 43 11.57 5.84 -6.69
C VAL A 43 11.32 6.53 -8.03
N GLU A 44 10.97 7.80 -8.02
CA GLU A 44 10.77 8.59 -9.26
C GLU A 44 12.06 8.67 -10.07
N ASP A 45 13.19 8.95 -9.42
CA ASP A 45 14.50 9.00 -10.07
C ASP A 45 14.89 7.63 -10.65
N LYS A 46 14.66 6.56 -9.90
CA LYS A 46 14.94 5.20 -10.34
C LYS A 46 14.10 4.82 -11.56
N ASN A 47 12.82 5.13 -11.57
CA ASN A 47 11.94 4.89 -12.70
C ASN A 47 12.42 5.66 -13.95
N ARG A 48 12.85 6.88 -13.77
CA ARG A 48 13.36 7.71 -14.86
C ARG A 48 14.66 7.15 -15.45
N GLU A 49 15.59 6.74 -14.60
CA GLU A 49 16.87 6.12 -15.00
C GLU A 49 16.65 4.80 -15.75
N ASP A 50 15.73 3.99 -15.26
CA ASP A 50 15.41 2.69 -15.88
C ASP A 50 14.53 2.83 -17.14
N GLY A 51 14.03 4.03 -17.43
CA GLY A 51 13.12 4.27 -18.54
C GLY A 51 11.76 3.59 -18.38
N ILE A 52 11.33 3.37 -17.14
CA ILE A 52 10.10 2.66 -16.79
C ILE A 52 9.18 3.62 -16.05
N ASP A 53 7.89 3.60 -16.38
CA ASP A 53 6.86 4.32 -15.65
C ASP A 53 6.13 3.33 -14.73
N ASN A 54 6.81 2.89 -13.68
CA ASN A 54 6.24 1.98 -12.70
C ASN A 54 5.35 2.74 -11.70
N GLU A 55 4.22 2.13 -11.40
CA GLU A 55 3.31 2.61 -10.38
C GLU A 55 3.96 2.54 -8.99
N ILE A 56 3.79 3.60 -8.21
CA ILE A 56 4.22 3.63 -6.81
C ILE A 56 3.04 3.18 -5.96
N VAL A 57 3.21 2.11 -5.19
CA VAL A 57 2.16 1.52 -4.38
C VAL A 57 2.48 1.70 -2.90
N ILE A 58 1.57 2.34 -2.18
CA ILE A 58 1.65 2.50 -0.72
C ILE A 58 0.90 1.34 -0.07
N ILE A 59 1.59 0.53 0.71
CA ILE A 59 1.00 -0.67 1.32
C ILE A 59 0.90 -0.61 2.85
N GLY A 60 1.21 0.53 3.44
CA GLY A 60 0.96 0.73 4.87
C GLY A 60 2.18 1.05 5.70
N GLY A 61 2.01 1.17 7.00
CA GLY A 61 0.71 0.95 7.68
C GLY A 61 -0.15 2.20 7.88
N GLY A 62 -0.95 2.19 8.94
CA GLY A 62 -1.97 3.20 9.20
C GLY A 62 -1.46 4.65 9.21
N TYR A 63 -0.31 4.90 9.80
CA TYR A 63 0.31 6.23 9.79
C TYR A 63 0.64 6.71 8.38
N LEU A 64 1.25 5.83 7.58
CA LEU A 64 1.64 6.16 6.21
C LEU A 64 0.41 6.36 5.30
N PHE A 65 -0.65 5.59 5.50
CA PHE A 65 -1.91 5.79 4.79
C PHE A 65 -2.50 7.17 5.11
N ARG A 66 -2.48 7.59 6.37
CA ARG A 66 -2.97 8.93 6.76
C ARG A 66 -2.17 10.05 6.10
N GLU A 67 -0.87 9.89 6.01
CA GLU A 67 -0.01 10.90 5.37
C GLU A 67 -0.21 11.01 3.85
N THR A 68 -0.59 9.91 3.21
CA THR A 68 -0.60 9.83 1.74
C THR A 68 -1.98 9.91 1.11
N ILE A 69 -3.06 9.81 1.90
CA ILE A 69 -4.43 9.69 1.37
C ILE A 69 -4.83 10.83 0.44
N GLU A 70 -4.31 12.03 0.65
CA GLU A 70 -4.58 13.19 -0.21
C GLU A 70 -3.70 13.23 -1.47
N SER A 71 -2.65 12.44 -1.50
CA SER A 71 -1.60 12.53 -2.53
C SER A 71 -1.74 11.48 -3.63
N PHE A 72 -2.37 10.35 -3.37
CA PHE A 72 -2.48 9.30 -4.37
C PHE A 72 -3.78 9.42 -5.19
N ASN A 73 -3.79 8.82 -6.36
CA ASN A 73 -4.85 8.95 -7.34
C ASN A 73 -5.60 7.64 -7.63
N LYS A 74 -5.19 6.55 -7.04
CA LYS A 74 -5.79 5.23 -7.21
C LYS A 74 -5.86 4.53 -5.86
N LEU A 75 -7.00 3.94 -5.57
CA LEU A 75 -7.24 3.17 -4.36
C LEU A 75 -7.68 1.76 -4.72
N VAL A 76 -6.98 0.76 -4.22
CA VAL A 76 -7.38 -0.63 -4.31
C VAL A 76 -7.79 -1.07 -2.90
N LEU A 77 -9.07 -1.37 -2.74
CA LEU A 77 -9.67 -1.66 -1.45
C LEU A 77 -10.22 -3.08 -1.44
N THR A 78 -9.74 -3.91 -0.51
CA THR A 78 -10.32 -5.22 -0.26
C THR A 78 -11.32 -5.11 0.87
N ARG A 79 -12.57 -5.43 0.59
CA ARG A 79 -13.63 -5.50 1.59
C ARG A 79 -13.89 -6.95 1.94
N VAL A 80 -13.65 -7.30 3.19
CA VAL A 80 -13.90 -8.64 3.71
C VAL A 80 -15.26 -8.64 4.39
N ASP A 81 -16.09 -9.64 4.07
CA ASP A 81 -17.45 -9.77 4.63
C ASP A 81 -17.38 -10.32 6.06
N CYS A 82 -16.93 -9.50 6.99
CA CYS A 82 -16.86 -9.80 8.42
C CYS A 82 -16.82 -8.52 9.24
N GLU A 83 -17.19 -8.62 10.50
CA GLU A 83 -17.00 -7.56 11.49
C GLU A 83 -15.99 -8.06 12.53
N ILE A 84 -14.81 -7.46 12.56
CA ILE A 84 -13.73 -7.84 13.46
C ILE A 84 -13.11 -6.58 14.05
N ASP A 85 -12.81 -6.60 15.34
CA ASP A 85 -12.01 -5.56 15.95
C ASP A 85 -10.55 -5.72 15.53
N GLY A 86 -10.03 -4.74 14.80
CA GLY A 86 -8.64 -4.71 14.39
C GLY A 86 -7.78 -3.90 15.35
N ASP A 87 -6.47 -4.00 15.20
CA ASP A 87 -5.49 -3.22 15.96
C ASP A 87 -5.10 -1.93 15.23
N ILE A 88 -5.27 -1.89 13.90
CA ILE A 88 -4.99 -0.72 13.07
C ILE A 88 -6.17 -0.48 12.14
N TYR A 89 -6.61 0.78 12.04
CA TYR A 89 -7.72 1.18 11.20
C TYR A 89 -7.22 2.07 10.05
N TYR A 90 -7.76 1.83 8.86
CA TYR A 90 -7.55 2.73 7.72
C TYR A 90 -8.26 4.06 8.00
N PRO A 91 -7.68 5.21 7.58
CA PRO A 91 -8.36 6.50 7.77
C PRO A 91 -9.70 6.52 7.03
N ASP A 92 -10.66 7.28 7.56
CA ASP A 92 -11.95 7.48 6.90
C ASP A 92 -11.75 8.11 5.54
N ILE A 93 -12.34 7.49 4.52
CA ILE A 93 -12.26 7.97 3.15
C ILE A 93 -13.64 8.47 2.72
N ASP A 94 -13.68 9.71 2.24
CA ASP A 94 -14.86 10.23 1.57
C ASP A 94 -14.91 9.69 0.13
N LEU A 95 -15.62 8.58 -0.05
CA LEU A 95 -15.73 7.92 -1.35
C LEU A 95 -16.49 8.75 -2.40
N THR A 96 -17.15 9.85 -2.01
CA THR A 96 -17.78 10.76 -2.98
C THR A 96 -16.75 11.47 -3.87
N SER A 97 -15.49 11.53 -3.42
CA SER A 97 -14.37 12.08 -4.19
C SER A 97 -13.71 11.05 -5.11
N TRP A 98 -14.24 9.85 -5.18
CA TRP A 98 -13.67 8.73 -5.93
C TRP A 98 -14.71 8.10 -6.85
N GLU A 99 -14.24 7.59 -7.98
CA GLU A 99 -15.05 6.84 -8.95
C GLU A 99 -14.69 5.35 -8.85
N LEU A 100 -15.70 4.50 -8.67
CA LEU A 100 -15.50 3.05 -8.73
C LEU A 100 -15.25 2.63 -10.18
N VAL A 101 -14.06 2.12 -10.45
CA VAL A 101 -13.63 1.70 -11.80
C VAL A 101 -13.90 0.22 -12.04
N SER A 102 -13.67 -0.61 -11.03
CA SER A 102 -13.89 -2.05 -11.13
C SER A 102 -14.18 -2.65 -9.77
N SER A 103 -14.89 -3.78 -9.79
CA SER A 103 -15.20 -4.55 -8.60
C SER A 103 -15.21 -6.04 -8.96
N SER A 104 -14.52 -6.85 -8.17
CA SER A 104 -14.50 -8.30 -8.32
C SER A 104 -14.88 -8.94 -6.99
N SER A 105 -15.80 -9.91 -7.04
CA SER A 105 -16.27 -10.62 -5.85
C SER A 105 -15.71 -12.04 -5.81
N PHE A 106 -15.33 -12.48 -4.62
CA PHE A 106 -14.73 -13.78 -4.39
C PHE A 106 -15.43 -14.45 -3.21
N LYS A 107 -15.65 -15.76 -3.33
CA LYS A 107 -16.24 -16.56 -2.26
C LYS A 107 -15.15 -17.08 -1.33
N LYS A 108 -15.52 -17.29 -0.07
CA LYS A 108 -14.65 -17.98 0.89
C LYS A 108 -14.22 -19.34 0.34
N ASP A 109 -13.02 -19.74 0.67
CA ASP A 109 -12.42 -21.00 0.24
C ASP A 109 -11.52 -21.58 1.33
N SER A 110 -10.68 -22.57 0.98
CA SER A 110 -9.74 -23.18 1.94
C SER A 110 -8.68 -22.20 2.47
N ASP A 111 -8.36 -21.15 1.74
CA ASP A 111 -7.36 -20.16 2.10
C ASP A 111 -7.97 -18.89 2.69
N ASN A 112 -9.27 -18.67 2.51
CA ASN A 112 -9.98 -17.48 2.94
C ASN A 112 -11.25 -17.82 3.71
N ASP A 113 -11.35 -17.41 4.95
CA ASP A 113 -12.46 -17.73 5.84
C ASP A 113 -13.76 -17.01 5.50
N TYR A 114 -13.68 -15.91 4.74
CA TYR A 114 -14.81 -15.03 4.44
C TYR A 114 -14.89 -14.74 2.94
N ASP A 115 -16.10 -14.42 2.47
CA ASP A 115 -16.27 -13.79 1.16
C ASP A 115 -15.62 -12.41 1.16
N TYR A 116 -15.14 -11.98 0.03
CA TYR A 116 -14.52 -10.67 -0.07
C TYR A 116 -14.69 -10.06 -1.46
N LYS A 117 -14.49 -8.75 -1.55
CA LYS A 117 -14.49 -8.00 -2.80
C LYS A 117 -13.18 -7.22 -2.92
N ILE A 118 -12.67 -7.10 -4.13
CA ILE A 118 -11.58 -6.17 -4.45
C ILE A 118 -12.17 -5.08 -5.33
N GLU A 119 -12.14 -3.86 -4.82
CA GLU A 119 -12.66 -2.67 -5.49
C GLU A 119 -11.51 -1.75 -5.89
N GLU A 120 -11.56 -1.22 -7.09
CA GLU A 120 -10.58 -0.24 -7.57
C GLU A 120 -11.28 1.07 -7.82
N TYR A 121 -10.74 2.13 -7.22
CA TYR A 121 -11.25 3.50 -7.32
C TYR A 121 -10.22 4.41 -7.94
N LYS A 122 -10.68 5.38 -8.70
CA LYS A 122 -9.90 6.47 -9.26
C LYS A 122 -10.35 7.77 -8.63
N LYS A 123 -9.40 8.65 -8.30
CA LYS A 123 -9.71 9.97 -7.76
C LYS A 123 -10.35 10.84 -8.84
N LEU A 124 -11.43 11.50 -8.47
CA LEU A 124 -12.14 12.44 -9.34
C LEU A 124 -11.36 13.74 -9.54
#